data_aa62e092bd9504f3f9c716d7e4ebac61
#
_entry.id   aa62e092bd9504f3f9c716d7e4ebac61
#
_cell.length_a   1.000
_cell.length_b   1.000
_cell.length_c   1.000
_cell.angle_alpha   90.00
_cell.angle_beta   90.00
_cell.angle_gamma   90.00
#
_symmetry.space_group_name_H-M   'P 1'
#
loop_
_entity.id
_entity.type
_entity.pdbx_description
1 polymer ?
#
loop_
_entity_poly.entity_id
_entity_poly.type
_entity_poly.pdbx_seq_one_letter_code
_entity_poly.pdbx_strand_id
1 'polypeptide(L)'
;MVFVEKKFLTNTISFYIITLIFKLFETQSEMVTRMITKIIGTGSCVPERIVTNDDLAQIVETSDEWIQSRTGIRERRISEGADTAELAAGAAKAALENAGVSADDVDLILVATSTPDHCFPNAACMVQAAIGAERAVAYDISAAWSGFLFAVNTAHAFVGSGIYKTALVIGADTLSKIVDWSDRSTCVLFGDGAGAAVLRVEEGEKSGIFAMKMGSDGKKGPVLSCVSRTIGNFLTNTEPQIGYTTMDGQEVFKFAVKKVPETIKGLLDENGLEPKDVKHYVLHQANYRIAEAIAKRLKVSMEQIPTNMEHYGNTSGASIPLLLDELNRAGKIQKGDLLVLAGFGAGLTWGATLVRW
;
A
#
# COMPACT_ATOMS: atom_id res chain seq x y z
N MET A 1 45.17 6.13 -57.16
CA MET A 1 44.19 5.06 -57.06
C MET A 1 44.17 4.35 -55.68
N VAL A 2 45.29 4.11 -55.03
CA VAL A 2 45.40 3.39 -53.75
C VAL A 2 44.75 4.11 -52.54
N PHE A 3 44.61 5.45 -52.54
CA PHE A 3 44.03 6.23 -51.43
C PHE A 3 42.51 6.25 -51.41
N VAL A 4 41.80 6.02 -52.51
CA VAL A 4 40.34 6.02 -52.59
C VAL A 4 39.80 4.66 -52.11
N GLU A 5 40.46 3.57 -52.43
CA GLU A 5 40.04 2.23 -51.99
C GLU A 5 40.16 2.04 -50.46
N LYS A 6 41.19 2.58 -49.82
CA LYS A 6 41.30 2.50 -48.34
C LYS A 6 40.16 3.22 -47.60
N LYS A 7 39.67 4.35 -48.13
CA LYS A 7 38.57 5.10 -47.53
C LYS A 7 37.22 4.42 -47.68
N PHE A 8 37.00 3.68 -48.81
CA PHE A 8 35.80 2.90 -49.03
C PHE A 8 35.76 1.66 -48.13
N LEU A 9 36.88 0.92 -47.99
CA LEU A 9 36.95 -0.23 -47.10
C LEU A 9 36.71 0.13 -45.63
N THR A 10 37.28 1.25 -45.13
CA THR A 10 37.10 1.70 -43.74
C THR A 10 35.67 2.10 -43.44
N ASN A 11 34.97 2.75 -44.37
CA ASN A 11 33.58 3.13 -44.20
C ASN A 11 32.64 1.90 -44.23
N THR A 12 32.92 0.89 -45.08
CA THR A 12 32.13 -0.34 -45.14
C THR A 12 32.34 -1.19 -43.89
N ILE A 13 33.54 -1.31 -43.36
CA ILE A 13 33.84 -2.04 -42.14
C ILE A 13 33.17 -1.34 -40.94
N SER A 14 33.22 0.02 -40.87
CA SER A 14 32.60 0.81 -39.82
C SER A 14 31.05 0.61 -39.85
N PHE A 15 30.45 0.59 -41.01
CA PHE A 15 29.02 0.36 -41.17
C PHE A 15 28.58 -1.07 -40.73
N TYR A 16 29.39 -2.07 -41.06
CA TYR A 16 29.17 -3.46 -40.63
C TYR A 16 29.32 -3.62 -39.11
N ILE A 17 30.32 -2.98 -38.52
CA ILE A 17 30.54 -3.01 -37.06
C ILE A 17 29.36 -2.32 -36.33
N ILE A 18 28.94 -1.15 -36.82
CA ILE A 18 27.79 -0.42 -36.24
C ILE A 18 26.51 -1.26 -36.38
N THR A 19 26.27 -1.89 -37.54
CA THR A 19 25.11 -2.75 -37.76
C THR A 19 25.15 -4.02 -36.86
N LEU A 20 26.35 -4.58 -36.66
CA LEU A 20 26.53 -5.72 -35.75
C LEU A 20 26.32 -5.35 -34.29
N ILE A 21 26.79 -4.17 -33.89
CA ILE A 21 26.57 -3.61 -32.56
C ILE A 21 25.07 -3.35 -32.36
N PHE A 22 24.38 -2.73 -33.32
CA PHE A 22 22.92 -2.54 -33.27
C PHE A 22 22.17 -3.87 -33.17
N LYS A 23 22.52 -4.88 -33.96
CA LYS A 23 21.95 -6.22 -33.86
C LYS A 23 22.24 -6.91 -32.54
N LEU A 24 23.44 -6.72 -31.98
CA LEU A 24 23.77 -7.24 -30.65
C LEU A 24 22.97 -6.52 -29.55
N PHE A 25 22.73 -5.22 -29.68
CA PHE A 25 21.85 -4.47 -28.78
C PHE A 25 20.38 -4.86 -28.94
N GLU A 26 19.88 -5.07 -30.15
CA GLU A 26 18.53 -5.58 -30.39
C GLU A 26 18.37 -6.99 -29.85
N THR A 27 19.28 -7.92 -30.08
CA THR A 27 19.25 -9.28 -29.54
C THR A 27 19.44 -9.32 -28.02
N GLN A 28 20.25 -8.42 -27.43
CA GLN A 28 20.30 -8.28 -25.97
C GLN A 28 19.01 -7.67 -25.41
N SER A 29 18.38 -6.73 -26.12
CA SER A 29 17.08 -6.16 -25.74
C SER A 29 15.93 -7.21 -25.86
N GLU A 30 15.98 -8.10 -26.82
CA GLU A 30 15.01 -9.21 -26.97
C GLU A 30 15.29 -10.38 -26.02
N MET A 31 16.53 -10.57 -25.56
CA MET A 31 16.92 -11.62 -24.60
C MET A 31 16.88 -11.19 -23.15
N VAL A 32 16.60 -9.93 -22.84
CA VAL A 32 16.27 -9.54 -21.47
C VAL A 32 14.87 -10.06 -21.20
N THR A 33 14.78 -11.29 -20.75
CA THR A 33 13.56 -11.83 -20.13
C THR A 33 13.10 -10.78 -19.11
N ARG A 34 11.96 -10.13 -19.41
CA ARG A 34 11.50 -8.99 -18.61
C ARG A 34 11.14 -9.52 -17.23
N MET A 35 12.01 -9.24 -16.27
CA MET A 35 11.77 -9.58 -14.88
C MET A 35 10.61 -8.74 -14.36
N ILE A 36 9.54 -9.39 -13.95
CA ILE A 36 8.30 -8.75 -13.51
C ILE A 36 8.09 -9.04 -12.03
N THR A 37 7.81 -8.02 -11.27
CA THR A 37 7.43 -8.16 -9.85
C THR A 37 5.96 -8.54 -9.77
N LYS A 38 5.66 -9.73 -9.25
CA LYS A 38 4.29 -10.21 -9.03
C LYS A 38 3.95 -10.25 -7.55
N ILE A 39 2.67 -10.05 -7.27
CA ILE A 39 2.09 -10.42 -5.97
C ILE A 39 1.73 -11.90 -6.09
N ILE A 40 2.39 -12.75 -5.30
CA ILE A 40 2.24 -14.21 -5.37
C ILE A 40 1.49 -14.79 -4.18
N GLY A 41 1.19 -13.97 -3.18
CA GLY A 41 0.39 -14.36 -2.02
C GLY A 41 -0.02 -13.16 -1.21
N THR A 42 -1.12 -13.31 -0.50
CA THR A 42 -1.71 -12.29 0.38
C THR A 42 -2.05 -12.91 1.73
N GLY A 43 -2.15 -12.07 2.75
CA GLY A 43 -2.55 -12.49 4.09
C GLY A 43 -3.05 -11.33 4.92
N SER A 44 -3.86 -11.62 5.90
CA SER A 44 -4.42 -10.62 6.81
C SER A 44 -4.47 -11.15 8.25
N CYS A 45 -4.44 -10.22 9.19
CA CYS A 45 -4.64 -10.49 10.62
C CYS A 45 -5.32 -9.29 11.26
N VAL A 46 -6.43 -9.54 11.93
CA VAL A 46 -7.20 -8.53 12.63
C VAL A 46 -7.48 -8.98 14.06
N PRO A 47 -7.67 -8.06 15.02
CA PRO A 47 -8.08 -8.41 16.37
C PRO A 47 -9.40 -9.19 16.39
N GLU A 48 -9.56 -10.07 17.36
CA GLU A 48 -10.80 -10.86 17.53
C GLU A 48 -11.95 -10.00 18.03
N ARG A 49 -11.66 -8.98 18.86
CA ARG A 49 -12.69 -8.13 19.46
C ARG A 49 -13.41 -7.28 18.42
N ILE A 50 -14.70 -7.52 18.27
CA ILE A 50 -15.61 -6.68 17.50
C ILE A 50 -16.13 -5.57 18.42
N VAL A 51 -16.05 -4.34 17.95
CA VAL A 51 -16.65 -3.16 18.59
C VAL A 51 -17.68 -2.58 17.63
N THR A 52 -18.94 -2.61 18.04
CA THR A 52 -20.08 -2.11 17.26
C THR A 52 -20.25 -0.60 17.42
N ASN A 53 -21.09 0.00 16.59
CA ASN A 53 -21.47 1.39 16.76
C ASN A 53 -22.24 1.64 18.08
N ASP A 54 -23.03 0.64 18.53
CA ASP A 54 -23.75 0.72 19.81
C ASP A 54 -22.79 0.67 21.01
N ASP A 55 -21.67 -0.08 20.90
CA ASP A 55 -20.62 -0.03 21.94
C ASP A 55 -20.00 1.37 22.03
N LEU A 56 -19.74 2.03 20.89
CA LEU A 56 -19.25 3.40 20.87
C LEU A 56 -20.24 4.41 21.41
N ALA A 57 -21.54 4.18 21.22
CA ALA A 57 -22.58 5.05 21.77
C ALA A 57 -22.62 5.04 23.31
N GLN A 58 -21.94 4.08 23.98
CA GLN A 58 -21.80 4.07 25.45
C GLN A 58 -20.71 5.05 25.93
N ILE A 59 -19.79 5.49 25.06
CA ILE A 59 -18.64 6.33 25.44
C ILE A 59 -18.66 7.72 24.82
N VAL A 60 -19.35 7.92 23.70
CA VAL A 60 -19.52 9.23 23.04
C VAL A 60 -20.94 9.42 22.55
N GLU A 61 -21.38 10.66 22.42
CA GLU A 61 -22.72 11.02 21.91
C GLU A 61 -22.82 10.71 20.42
N THR A 62 -23.28 9.51 20.07
CA THR A 62 -23.44 9.03 18.69
C THR A 62 -24.56 7.99 18.58
N SER A 63 -24.81 7.47 17.38
CA SER A 63 -25.72 6.34 17.14
C SER A 63 -25.25 5.53 15.94
N ASP A 64 -25.71 4.28 15.87
CA ASP A 64 -25.43 3.41 14.71
C ASP A 64 -25.89 4.06 13.40
N GLU A 65 -27.10 4.61 13.34
CA GLU A 65 -27.63 5.31 12.16
C GLU A 65 -26.74 6.51 11.76
N TRP A 66 -26.27 7.28 12.75
CA TRP A 66 -25.41 8.44 12.51
C TRP A 66 -24.07 8.02 11.90
N ILE A 67 -23.43 6.99 12.44
CA ILE A 67 -22.13 6.49 11.95
C ILE A 67 -22.30 5.87 10.56
N GLN A 68 -23.25 4.95 10.37
CA GLN A 68 -23.47 4.27 9.10
C GLN A 68 -23.79 5.25 7.97
N SER A 69 -24.72 6.18 8.19
CA SER A 69 -25.12 7.15 7.15
C SER A 69 -23.97 8.06 6.66
N ARG A 70 -22.95 8.26 7.49
CA ARG A 70 -21.81 9.14 7.18
C ARG A 70 -20.57 8.41 6.69
N THR A 71 -20.38 7.17 7.14
CA THR A 71 -19.13 6.44 6.95
C THR A 71 -19.31 5.12 6.24
N GLY A 72 -20.47 4.48 6.35
CA GLY A 72 -20.71 3.10 5.94
C GLY A 72 -20.23 2.06 6.97
N ILE A 73 -19.61 2.49 8.08
CA ILE A 73 -19.03 1.59 9.08
C ILE A 73 -20.10 1.11 10.04
N ARG A 74 -20.17 -0.20 10.27
CA ARG A 74 -21.07 -0.86 11.23
C ARG A 74 -20.33 -1.33 12.48
N GLU A 75 -19.14 -1.86 12.27
CA GLU A 75 -18.27 -2.39 13.32
C GLU A 75 -16.79 -2.18 12.94
N ARG A 76 -15.94 -2.38 13.91
CA ARG A 76 -14.50 -2.38 13.71
C ARG A 76 -13.86 -3.41 14.62
N ARG A 77 -12.60 -3.70 14.34
CA ARG A 77 -11.78 -4.57 15.18
C ARG A 77 -10.86 -3.70 16.01
N ILE A 78 -10.84 -3.94 17.32
CA ILE A 78 -10.00 -3.20 18.26
C ILE A 78 -9.16 -4.20 19.06
N SER A 79 -7.88 -3.94 19.14
CA SER A 79 -6.96 -4.77 19.90
C SER A 79 -7.18 -4.60 21.42
N GLU A 80 -7.21 -5.72 22.14
CA GLU A 80 -7.24 -5.77 23.60
C GLU A 80 -5.85 -6.06 24.19
N GLY A 81 -4.80 -6.08 23.37
CA GLY A 81 -3.44 -6.34 23.82
C GLY A 81 -2.44 -6.66 22.72
N ALA A 82 -2.90 -7.16 21.56
CA ALA A 82 -1.99 -7.41 20.44
C ALA A 82 -1.46 -6.09 19.88
N ASP A 83 -0.15 -6.00 19.78
CA ASP A 83 0.55 -4.84 19.24
C ASP A 83 0.60 -4.85 17.69
N THR A 84 1.01 -3.73 17.11
CA THR A 84 1.12 -3.56 15.64
C THR A 84 2.03 -4.62 15.02
N ALA A 85 3.18 -4.90 15.63
CA ALA A 85 4.12 -5.91 15.12
C ALA A 85 3.56 -7.33 15.24
N GLU A 86 2.74 -7.62 16.25
CA GLU A 86 2.08 -8.93 16.41
C GLU A 86 1.04 -9.18 15.30
N LEU A 87 0.17 -8.19 15.05
CA LEU A 87 -0.78 -8.24 13.95
C LEU A 87 -0.06 -8.34 12.59
N ALA A 88 1.00 -7.56 12.40
CA ALA A 88 1.84 -7.60 11.20
C ALA A 88 2.47 -8.98 10.99
N ALA A 89 2.98 -9.62 12.05
CA ALA A 89 3.54 -10.97 11.99
C ALA A 89 2.47 -12.02 11.67
N GLY A 90 1.25 -11.87 12.17
CA GLY A 90 0.11 -12.72 11.82
C GLY A 90 -0.23 -12.63 10.33
N ALA A 91 -0.36 -11.41 9.79
CA ALA A 91 -0.60 -11.19 8.37
C ALA A 91 0.56 -11.70 7.49
N ALA A 92 1.80 -11.52 7.94
CA ALA A 92 3.01 -12.03 7.28
C ALA A 92 2.98 -13.56 7.13
N LYS A 93 2.72 -14.27 8.22
CA LYS A 93 2.61 -15.75 8.20
C LYS A 93 1.52 -16.24 7.25
N ALA A 94 0.34 -15.60 7.30
CA ALA A 94 -0.76 -15.93 6.41
C ALA A 94 -0.43 -15.67 4.93
N ALA A 95 0.32 -14.59 4.63
CA ALA A 95 0.74 -14.27 3.26
C ALA A 95 1.79 -15.25 2.73
N LEU A 96 2.77 -15.63 3.56
CA LEU A 96 3.79 -16.62 3.21
C LEU A 96 3.18 -18.01 2.98
N GLU A 97 2.22 -18.42 3.82
CA GLU A 97 1.47 -19.67 3.65
C GLU A 97 0.69 -19.66 2.33
N ASN A 98 -0.03 -18.58 2.03
CA ASN A 98 -0.79 -18.43 0.79
C ASN A 98 0.11 -18.44 -0.44
N ALA A 99 1.31 -17.86 -0.34
CA ALA A 99 2.31 -17.84 -1.41
C ALA A 99 3.06 -19.17 -1.57
N GLY A 100 3.02 -20.09 -0.60
CA GLY A 100 3.87 -21.29 -0.53
C GLY A 100 5.35 -20.94 -0.40
N VAL A 101 5.70 -19.86 0.32
CA VAL A 101 7.06 -19.33 0.47
C VAL A 101 7.55 -19.54 1.89
N SER A 102 8.78 -20.06 2.03
CA SER A 102 9.43 -20.13 3.33
C SER A 102 9.92 -18.76 3.81
N ALA A 103 9.92 -18.53 5.11
CA ALA A 103 10.53 -17.33 5.70
C ALA A 103 12.01 -17.18 5.33
N ASP A 104 12.74 -18.27 5.15
CA ASP A 104 14.15 -18.30 4.71
C ASP A 104 14.36 -17.77 3.29
N ASP A 105 13.31 -17.75 2.45
CA ASP A 105 13.35 -17.25 1.08
C ASP A 105 13.02 -15.74 0.97
N VAL A 106 12.71 -15.10 2.09
CA VAL A 106 12.41 -13.67 2.13
C VAL A 106 13.72 -12.87 2.24
N ASP A 107 13.95 -11.97 1.30
CA ASP A 107 15.13 -11.10 1.27
C ASP A 107 14.87 -9.71 1.87
N LEU A 108 13.61 -9.24 1.81
CA LEU A 108 13.21 -7.91 2.24
C LEU A 108 11.87 -7.94 2.98
N ILE A 109 11.79 -7.27 4.12
CA ILE A 109 10.55 -7.05 4.87
C ILE A 109 10.34 -5.56 5.01
N LEU A 110 9.19 -5.06 4.52
CA LEU A 110 8.75 -3.68 4.68
C LEU A 110 7.45 -3.64 5.46
N VAL A 111 7.44 -2.92 6.57
CA VAL A 111 6.21 -2.64 7.32
C VAL A 111 5.84 -1.18 7.15
N ALA A 112 4.68 -0.93 6.53
CA ALA A 112 4.09 0.41 6.48
C ALA A 112 3.21 0.59 7.72
N THR A 113 3.64 1.47 8.62
CA THR A 113 2.91 1.76 9.87
C THR A 113 3.05 3.21 10.29
N SER A 114 2.01 3.72 10.95
CA SER A 114 1.98 5.01 11.65
C SER A 114 1.90 4.83 13.17
N THR A 115 1.76 3.58 13.63
CA THR A 115 1.59 3.21 15.04
C THR A 115 2.61 2.13 15.44
N PRO A 116 3.92 2.35 15.23
CA PRO A 116 4.93 1.39 15.65
C PRO A 116 4.90 1.22 17.16
N ASP A 117 5.22 0.03 17.66
CA ASP A 117 5.19 -0.28 19.10
C ASP A 117 6.37 0.37 19.83
N HIS A 118 7.49 0.53 19.13
CA HIS A 118 8.72 1.12 19.62
C HIS A 118 9.31 2.13 18.64
N CYS A 119 10.06 3.10 19.11
CA CYS A 119 10.90 3.90 18.25
C CYS A 119 12.04 3.06 17.64
N PHE A 120 12.55 2.09 18.38
CA PHE A 120 13.48 1.03 17.97
C PHE A 120 13.40 -0.12 19.00
N PRO A 121 13.48 -1.40 18.57
CA PRO A 121 13.55 -1.83 17.19
C PRO A 121 12.29 -1.43 16.42
N ASN A 122 12.41 -1.30 15.07
CA ASN A 122 11.27 -1.02 14.21
C ASN A 122 10.35 -2.25 14.10
N ALA A 123 9.10 -2.03 13.65
CA ALA A 123 8.11 -3.10 13.55
C ALA A 123 8.55 -4.21 12.57
N ALA A 124 9.21 -3.87 11.46
CA ALA A 124 9.69 -4.85 10.50
C ALA A 124 10.75 -5.80 11.08
N CYS A 125 11.67 -5.31 11.94
CA CYS A 125 12.62 -6.18 12.65
C CYS A 125 11.92 -7.09 13.67
N MET A 126 10.86 -6.61 14.32
CA MET A 126 10.06 -7.43 15.22
C MET A 126 9.32 -8.54 14.45
N VAL A 127 8.74 -8.20 13.31
CA VAL A 127 8.12 -9.19 12.38
C VAL A 127 9.14 -10.20 11.90
N GLN A 128 10.33 -9.75 11.46
CA GLN A 128 11.42 -10.61 11.02
C GLN A 128 11.74 -11.69 12.03
N ALA A 129 11.91 -11.30 13.30
CA ALA A 129 12.17 -12.23 14.41
C ALA A 129 11.00 -13.18 14.65
N ALA A 130 9.75 -12.66 14.62
CA ALA A 130 8.54 -13.44 14.90
C ALA A 130 8.21 -14.50 13.84
N ILE A 131 8.64 -14.29 12.57
CA ILE A 131 8.43 -15.25 11.48
C ILE A 131 9.67 -16.09 11.17
N GLY A 132 10.83 -15.80 11.79
CA GLY A 132 12.08 -16.52 11.58
C GLY A 132 12.78 -16.22 10.25
N ALA A 133 12.56 -15.02 9.65
CA ALA A 133 13.18 -14.63 8.38
C ALA A 133 14.60 -14.06 8.59
N GLU A 134 15.54 -14.86 9.12
CA GLU A 134 16.84 -14.40 9.60
C GLU A 134 17.70 -13.69 8.57
N ARG A 135 17.50 -13.99 7.27
CA ARG A 135 18.28 -13.41 6.16
C ARG A 135 17.72 -12.12 5.61
N ALA A 136 16.47 -11.78 5.93
CA ALA A 136 15.79 -10.63 5.36
C ALA A 136 16.36 -9.30 5.90
N VAL A 137 16.47 -8.31 5.02
CA VAL A 137 16.62 -6.91 5.45
C VAL A 137 15.24 -6.39 5.85
N ALA A 138 15.13 -5.72 7.00
CA ALA A 138 13.85 -5.32 7.55
C ALA A 138 13.84 -3.86 8.02
N TYR A 139 12.87 -3.06 7.53
CA TYR A 139 12.67 -1.69 7.98
C TYR A 139 11.25 -1.18 7.73
N ASP A 140 10.86 -0.15 8.49
CA ASP A 140 9.55 0.48 8.40
C ASP A 140 9.49 1.59 7.35
N ILE A 141 8.30 1.81 6.80
CA ILE A 141 7.96 2.94 5.94
C ILE A 141 6.81 3.73 6.58
N SER A 142 7.01 5.04 6.72
CA SER A 142 5.98 5.95 7.23
C SER A 142 5.43 6.83 6.10
N ALA A 143 4.20 6.54 5.66
CA ALA A 143 3.42 7.35 4.72
C ALA A 143 1.92 7.22 5.01
N ALA A 144 1.59 7.06 6.28
CA ALA A 144 0.23 6.94 6.80
C ALA A 144 -0.62 5.93 5.99
N TRP A 145 -1.88 6.24 5.76
CA TRP A 145 -2.85 5.36 5.08
C TRP A 145 -2.45 4.95 3.64
N SER A 146 -1.56 5.70 2.98
CA SER A 146 -0.98 5.31 1.69
C SER A 146 0.31 4.49 1.84
N GLY A 147 0.75 4.21 3.06
CA GLY A 147 2.02 3.56 3.38
C GLY A 147 2.23 2.24 2.67
N PHE A 148 1.20 1.39 2.60
CA PHE A 148 1.29 0.12 1.87
C PHE A 148 1.65 0.31 0.39
N LEU A 149 1.08 1.30 -0.29
CA LEU A 149 1.41 1.60 -1.69
C LEU A 149 2.87 2.06 -1.84
N PHE A 150 3.36 2.88 -0.91
CA PHE A 150 4.76 3.31 -0.88
C PHE A 150 5.69 2.12 -0.63
N ALA A 151 5.32 1.22 0.26
CA ALA A 151 6.08 0.00 0.55
C ALA A 151 6.08 -0.96 -0.65
N VAL A 152 4.94 -1.15 -1.33
CA VAL A 152 4.85 -1.93 -2.59
C VAL A 152 5.75 -1.34 -3.66
N ASN A 153 5.77 -0.01 -3.83
CA ASN A 153 6.65 0.65 -4.80
C ASN A 153 8.12 0.47 -4.48
N THR A 154 8.48 0.61 -3.20
CA THR A 154 9.86 0.41 -2.73
C THR A 154 10.29 -1.03 -2.98
N ALA A 155 9.46 -2.01 -2.60
CA ALA A 155 9.73 -3.42 -2.84
C ALA A 155 9.83 -3.73 -4.35
N HIS A 156 8.91 -3.17 -5.17
CA HIS A 156 8.96 -3.34 -6.62
C HIS A 156 10.26 -2.81 -7.22
N ALA A 157 10.77 -1.67 -6.76
CA ALA A 157 12.03 -1.12 -7.23
C ALA A 157 13.22 -2.04 -6.91
N PHE A 158 13.28 -2.60 -5.70
CA PHE A 158 14.34 -3.52 -5.29
C PHE A 158 14.24 -4.88 -5.99
N VAL A 159 13.04 -5.44 -6.05
CA VAL A 159 12.79 -6.75 -6.68
C VAL A 159 12.98 -6.65 -8.20
N GLY A 160 12.43 -5.60 -8.83
CA GLY A 160 12.57 -5.37 -10.27
C GLY A 160 13.99 -5.04 -10.72
N SER A 161 14.84 -4.48 -9.84
CA SER A 161 16.27 -4.26 -10.12
C SER A 161 17.13 -5.49 -9.86
N GLY A 162 16.57 -6.58 -9.32
CA GLY A 162 17.28 -7.81 -9.00
C GLY A 162 18.16 -7.75 -7.74
N ILE A 163 18.07 -6.68 -6.93
CA ILE A 163 18.77 -6.59 -5.64
C ILE A 163 18.21 -7.63 -4.66
N TYR A 164 16.89 -7.79 -4.63
CA TYR A 164 16.18 -8.82 -3.87
C TYR A 164 15.29 -9.64 -4.80
N LYS A 165 15.03 -10.90 -4.46
CA LYS A 165 14.14 -11.78 -5.22
C LYS A 165 12.74 -11.82 -4.65
N THR A 166 12.63 -11.85 -3.32
CA THR A 166 11.37 -11.98 -2.61
C THR A 166 11.26 -10.89 -1.54
N ALA A 167 10.18 -10.12 -1.60
CA ALA A 167 9.87 -9.11 -0.60
C ALA A 167 8.51 -9.40 0.06
N LEU A 168 8.44 -9.22 1.37
CA LEU A 168 7.23 -9.25 2.16
C LEU A 168 6.87 -7.81 2.50
N VAL A 169 5.72 -7.36 2.03
CA VAL A 169 5.22 -5.99 2.23
C VAL A 169 3.97 -6.05 3.08
N ILE A 170 3.97 -5.30 4.18
CA ILE A 170 2.92 -5.35 5.20
C ILE A 170 2.43 -3.93 5.44
N GLY A 171 1.12 -3.74 5.49
CA GLY A 171 0.48 -2.57 6.08
C GLY A 171 -0.13 -2.97 7.42
N ALA A 172 0.24 -2.30 8.50
CA ALA A 172 -0.24 -2.65 9.84
C ALA A 172 -0.36 -1.41 10.72
N ASP A 173 -1.51 -1.26 11.36
CA ASP A 173 -1.72 -0.20 12.33
C ASP A 173 -2.64 -0.67 13.47
N THR A 174 -2.33 -0.26 14.69
CA THR A 174 -3.22 -0.24 15.86
C THR A 174 -3.60 1.20 16.14
N LEU A 175 -4.53 1.73 15.33
CA LEU A 175 -4.95 3.13 15.43
C LEU A 175 -5.62 3.46 16.75
N SER A 176 -6.17 2.46 17.44
CA SER A 176 -6.73 2.57 18.77
C SER A 176 -5.75 3.18 19.80
N LYS A 177 -4.43 3.08 19.56
CA LYS A 177 -3.38 3.70 20.40
C LYS A 177 -3.34 5.23 20.32
N ILE A 178 -3.78 5.80 19.19
CA ILE A 178 -3.62 7.22 18.88
C ILE A 178 -4.96 7.95 18.65
N VAL A 179 -6.06 7.31 18.98
CA VAL A 179 -7.41 7.88 18.93
C VAL A 179 -7.77 8.50 20.27
N ASP A 180 -8.33 9.70 20.24
CA ASP A 180 -9.04 10.26 21.39
C ASP A 180 -10.46 9.67 21.43
N TRP A 181 -10.69 8.78 22.39
CA TRP A 181 -11.98 8.10 22.55
C TRP A 181 -13.10 9.02 23.04
N SER A 182 -12.80 10.26 23.40
CA SER A 182 -13.78 11.31 23.70
C SER A 182 -14.16 12.18 22.49
N ASP A 183 -13.39 12.11 21.40
CA ASP A 183 -13.65 12.84 20.15
C ASP A 183 -14.46 11.99 19.17
N ARG A 184 -15.77 12.25 19.13
CA ARG A 184 -16.69 11.61 18.18
C ARG A 184 -16.30 11.76 16.71
N SER A 185 -15.55 12.80 16.37
CA SER A 185 -15.21 13.08 14.96
C SER A 185 -14.18 12.09 14.41
N THR A 186 -13.42 11.44 15.28
CA THR A 186 -12.34 10.52 14.92
C THR A 186 -12.55 9.10 15.43
N CYS A 187 -12.99 8.90 16.70
CA CYS A 187 -13.07 7.58 17.32
C CYS A 187 -14.04 6.61 16.62
N VAL A 188 -15.05 7.13 15.93
CA VAL A 188 -16.04 6.30 15.21
C VAL A 188 -15.53 5.73 13.88
N LEU A 189 -14.34 6.17 13.41
CA LEU A 189 -13.83 5.83 12.09
C LEU A 189 -12.89 4.63 12.10
N PHE A 190 -11.99 4.58 13.10
CA PHE A 190 -10.80 3.76 13.02
C PHE A 190 -10.98 2.35 13.58
N GLY A 191 -10.21 1.43 13.02
CA GLY A 191 -10.02 0.08 13.51
C GLY A 191 -8.57 -0.35 13.39
N ASP A 192 -8.23 -1.47 14.04
CA ASP A 192 -6.91 -2.06 14.06
C ASP A 192 -6.83 -3.24 13.11
N GLY A 193 -5.66 -3.47 12.52
CA GLY A 193 -5.44 -4.61 11.66
C GLY A 193 -4.14 -4.57 10.89
N ALA A 194 -3.85 -5.68 10.23
CA ALA A 194 -2.72 -5.85 9.34
C ALA A 194 -3.10 -6.63 8.09
N GLY A 195 -2.48 -6.27 6.98
CA GLY A 195 -2.54 -7.03 5.75
C GLY A 195 -1.17 -7.09 5.09
N ALA A 196 -0.87 -8.15 4.37
CA ALA A 196 0.43 -8.41 3.77
C ALA A 196 0.31 -8.93 2.34
N ALA A 197 1.36 -8.69 1.55
CA ALA A 197 1.56 -9.26 0.24
C ALA A 197 3.00 -9.76 0.08
N VAL A 198 3.18 -10.92 -0.53
CA VAL A 198 4.47 -11.44 -0.94
C VAL A 198 4.71 -11.04 -2.39
N LEU A 199 5.77 -10.29 -2.63
CA LEU A 199 6.22 -9.87 -3.96
C LEU A 199 7.43 -10.70 -4.35
N ARG A 200 7.41 -11.25 -5.57
CA ARG A 200 8.54 -12.00 -6.12
C ARG A 200 8.79 -11.61 -7.56
N VAL A 201 10.07 -11.63 -7.93
CA VAL A 201 10.43 -11.52 -9.33
C VAL A 201 10.14 -12.84 -10.04
N GLU A 202 9.43 -12.78 -11.13
CA GLU A 202 9.20 -13.93 -12.00
C GLU A 202 9.46 -13.56 -13.46
N GLU A 203 9.85 -14.56 -14.25
CA GLU A 203 9.93 -14.42 -15.71
C GLU A 203 8.51 -14.40 -16.29
N GLY A 204 8.23 -13.45 -17.16
CA GLY A 204 6.93 -13.40 -17.80
C GLY A 204 6.64 -12.12 -18.58
N GLU A 205 5.69 -12.19 -19.49
CA GLU A 205 5.46 -11.08 -20.43
C GLU A 205 4.34 -10.11 -20.03
N LYS A 206 3.37 -10.47 -19.16
CA LYS A 206 2.14 -9.66 -19.04
C LYS A 206 1.46 -9.66 -17.68
N SER A 207 2.07 -10.16 -16.61
CA SER A 207 1.44 -10.15 -15.26
C SER A 207 2.36 -9.51 -14.23
N GLY A 208 1.79 -8.87 -13.22
CA GLY A 208 2.52 -8.23 -12.13
C GLY A 208 2.28 -6.73 -12.04
N ILE A 209 3.10 -6.07 -11.24
CA ILE A 209 3.11 -4.60 -11.07
C ILE A 209 3.81 -4.00 -12.29
N PHE A 210 3.15 -3.10 -13.01
CA PHE A 210 3.71 -2.56 -14.26
C PHE A 210 3.65 -1.04 -14.39
N ALA A 211 2.85 -0.36 -13.57
CA ALA A 211 2.81 1.10 -13.54
C ALA A 211 2.37 1.62 -12.18
N MET A 212 2.89 2.78 -11.79
CA MET A 212 2.58 3.40 -10.53
C MET A 212 2.75 4.92 -10.58
N LYS A 213 1.98 5.63 -9.73
CA LYS A 213 2.04 7.08 -9.62
C LYS A 213 1.82 7.48 -8.17
N MET A 214 2.81 8.14 -7.59
CA MET A 214 2.79 8.59 -6.20
C MET A 214 2.93 10.09 -6.13
N GLY A 215 2.48 10.68 -5.02
CA GLY A 215 2.67 12.09 -4.75
C GLY A 215 2.53 12.44 -3.28
N SER A 216 3.01 13.62 -2.93
CA SER A 216 2.89 14.20 -1.59
C SER A 216 2.71 15.71 -1.63
N ASP A 217 2.03 16.25 -0.63
CA ASP A 217 1.86 17.70 -0.41
C ASP A 217 2.05 18.02 1.08
N GLY A 218 3.29 18.28 1.46
CA GLY A 218 3.66 18.57 2.86
C GLY A 218 3.05 19.87 3.41
N LYS A 219 2.59 20.80 2.56
CA LYS A 219 1.91 22.01 3.02
C LYS A 219 0.55 21.71 3.65
N LYS A 220 -0.03 20.55 3.34
CA LYS A 220 -1.31 20.10 3.89
C LYS A 220 -1.15 19.19 5.12
N GLY A 221 0.04 19.04 5.65
CA GLY A 221 0.30 18.23 6.84
C GLY A 221 -0.65 18.48 8.02
N PRO A 222 -0.96 19.75 8.37
CA PRO A 222 -1.87 20.04 9.48
C PRO A 222 -3.32 19.57 9.31
N VAL A 223 -3.74 19.23 8.08
CA VAL A 223 -5.12 18.77 7.79
C VAL A 223 -5.43 17.41 8.43
N LEU A 224 -4.39 16.58 8.59
CA LEU A 224 -4.48 15.27 9.20
C LEU A 224 -3.13 14.96 9.86
N SER A 225 -3.08 14.98 11.16
CA SER A 225 -1.83 14.88 11.92
C SER A 225 -1.99 14.16 13.24
N CYS A 226 -0.90 13.59 13.71
CA CYS A 226 -0.77 13.04 15.05
C CYS A 226 0.64 13.36 15.57
N VAL A 227 0.73 14.03 16.69
CA VAL A 227 2.03 14.34 17.30
C VAL A 227 2.54 13.10 18.03
N SER A 228 3.66 12.55 17.59
CA SER A 228 4.25 11.38 18.22
C SER A 228 4.77 11.71 19.63
N ARG A 229 5.80 12.54 19.72
CA ARG A 229 6.36 12.99 20.99
C ARG A 229 6.99 14.37 20.82
N THR A 230 6.62 15.29 21.67
CA THR A 230 7.25 16.62 21.69
C THR A 230 8.62 16.58 22.38
N ILE A 231 9.43 17.59 22.10
CA ILE A 231 10.72 17.73 22.77
C ILE A 231 10.48 18.04 24.26
N GLY A 232 11.07 17.18 25.11
CA GLY A 232 11.13 17.38 26.55
C GLY A 232 12.50 16.88 27.03
N ASN A 233 13.34 17.79 27.54
CA ASN A 233 14.66 17.49 28.06
C ASN A 233 15.09 18.53 29.11
N PHE A 234 16.27 18.35 29.70
CA PHE A 234 16.80 19.23 30.75
C PHE A 234 17.00 20.69 30.32
N LEU A 235 17.06 20.98 29.00
CA LEU A 235 17.21 22.36 28.49
C LEU A 235 15.85 23.04 28.32
N THR A 236 14.81 22.30 27.93
CA THR A 236 13.46 22.85 27.71
C THR A 236 12.66 22.98 29.02
N ASN A 237 13.03 22.23 30.05
CA ASN A 237 12.30 22.12 31.31
C ASN A 237 10.79 21.88 31.14
N THR A 238 10.45 21.08 30.10
CA THR A 238 9.07 20.69 29.74
C THR A 238 8.95 19.17 29.68
N GLU A 239 7.81 18.67 30.12
CA GLU A 239 7.48 17.24 29.93
C GLU A 239 7.09 16.97 28.48
N PRO A 240 7.59 15.86 27.88
CA PRO A 240 7.20 15.47 26.53
C PRO A 240 5.73 15.04 26.50
N GLN A 241 5.01 15.46 25.48
CA GLN A 241 3.61 15.12 25.26
C GLN A 241 3.47 14.23 24.04
N ILE A 242 2.51 13.30 24.08
CA ILE A 242 2.06 12.48 22.95
C ILE A 242 0.65 12.97 22.60
N GLY A 243 0.42 13.25 21.30
CA GLY A 243 -0.87 13.74 20.84
C GLY A 243 -1.75 12.62 20.28
N TYR A 244 -3.02 12.92 20.18
CA TYR A 244 -3.99 12.10 19.43
C TYR A 244 -4.07 12.54 17.98
N THR A 245 -4.68 11.69 17.15
CA THR A 245 -4.97 11.99 15.75
C THR A 245 -5.97 13.14 15.66
N THR A 246 -5.61 14.17 14.90
CA THR A 246 -6.48 15.33 14.60
C THR A 246 -6.74 15.38 13.10
N MET A 247 -7.98 15.71 12.71
CA MET A 247 -8.39 15.68 11.31
C MET A 247 -9.41 16.77 10.96
N ASP A 248 -9.12 17.55 9.91
CA ASP A 248 -10.16 18.28 9.19
C ASP A 248 -10.81 17.36 8.15
N GLY A 249 -11.88 16.68 8.55
CA GLY A 249 -12.56 15.71 7.71
C GLY A 249 -13.11 16.29 6.39
N GLN A 250 -13.43 17.59 6.33
CA GLN A 250 -13.92 18.24 5.10
C GLN A 250 -12.78 18.42 4.09
N GLU A 251 -11.63 18.90 4.54
CA GLU A 251 -10.46 19.08 3.67
C GLU A 251 -9.90 17.73 3.21
N VAL A 252 -9.86 16.73 4.08
CA VAL A 252 -9.49 15.35 3.71
C VAL A 252 -10.43 14.79 2.66
N PHE A 253 -11.76 14.94 2.84
CA PHE A 253 -12.75 14.50 1.86
C PHE A 253 -12.57 15.19 0.50
N LYS A 254 -12.48 16.54 0.47
CA LYS A 254 -12.27 17.30 -0.76
C LYS A 254 -11.00 16.86 -1.50
N PHE A 255 -9.93 16.63 -0.75
CA PHE A 255 -8.67 16.15 -1.30
C PHE A 255 -8.81 14.76 -1.93
N ALA A 256 -9.36 13.81 -1.18
CA ALA A 256 -9.50 12.43 -1.60
C ALA A 256 -10.32 12.29 -2.89
N VAL A 257 -11.54 12.88 -2.90
CA VAL A 257 -12.47 12.77 -4.04
C VAL A 257 -11.96 13.49 -5.29
N LYS A 258 -10.99 14.40 -5.16
CA LYS A 258 -10.34 15.05 -6.29
C LYS A 258 -9.09 14.29 -6.72
N LYS A 259 -8.18 14.06 -5.79
CA LYS A 259 -6.80 13.65 -6.10
C LYS A 259 -6.70 12.18 -6.50
N VAL A 260 -7.44 11.29 -5.82
CA VAL A 260 -7.38 9.85 -6.12
C VAL A 260 -7.89 9.55 -7.53
N PRO A 261 -9.08 10.01 -7.97
CA PRO A 261 -9.53 9.77 -9.34
C PRO A 261 -8.64 10.42 -10.41
N GLU A 262 -8.10 11.63 -10.15
CA GLU A 262 -7.13 12.27 -11.06
C GLU A 262 -5.88 11.41 -11.25
N THR A 263 -5.36 10.85 -10.15
CA THR A 263 -4.17 10.00 -10.19
C THR A 263 -4.44 8.68 -10.92
N ILE A 264 -5.56 8.02 -10.61
CA ILE A 264 -5.98 6.77 -11.26
C ILE A 264 -6.17 7.01 -12.76
N LYS A 265 -6.93 8.05 -13.13
CA LYS A 265 -7.19 8.35 -14.53
C LYS A 265 -5.90 8.65 -15.30
N GLY A 266 -5.05 9.52 -14.75
CA GLY A 266 -3.75 9.81 -15.38
C GLY A 266 -2.88 8.58 -15.56
N LEU A 267 -2.89 7.65 -14.58
CA LEU A 267 -2.13 6.41 -14.67
C LEU A 267 -2.71 5.45 -15.73
N LEU A 268 -4.04 5.35 -15.84
CA LEU A 268 -4.70 4.56 -16.89
C LEU A 268 -4.42 5.15 -18.27
N ASP A 269 -4.61 6.46 -18.46
CA ASP A 269 -4.38 7.18 -19.72
C ASP A 269 -2.92 6.99 -20.22
N GLU A 270 -1.93 7.11 -19.32
CA GLU A 270 -0.50 6.91 -19.62
C GLU A 270 -0.18 5.48 -20.08
N ASN A 271 -1.03 4.50 -19.75
CA ASN A 271 -0.86 3.08 -20.12
C ASN A 271 -1.85 2.61 -21.19
N GLY A 272 -2.61 3.51 -21.82
CA GLY A 272 -3.57 3.19 -22.88
C GLY A 272 -4.76 2.34 -22.39
N LEU A 273 -5.15 2.49 -21.12
CA LEU A 273 -6.23 1.75 -20.48
C LEU A 273 -7.44 2.64 -20.18
N GLU A 274 -8.62 2.06 -20.20
CA GLU A 274 -9.86 2.73 -19.83
C GLU A 274 -10.36 2.25 -18.46
N PRO A 275 -11.13 3.07 -17.72
CA PRO A 275 -11.68 2.67 -16.42
C PRO A 275 -12.49 1.36 -16.46
N LYS A 276 -13.16 1.05 -17.57
CA LYS A 276 -13.91 -0.20 -17.75
C LYS A 276 -13.05 -1.46 -17.80
N ASP A 277 -11.75 -1.33 -18.15
CA ASP A 277 -10.82 -2.45 -18.27
C ASP A 277 -10.38 -2.97 -16.89
N VAL A 278 -10.59 -2.18 -15.84
CA VAL A 278 -10.21 -2.51 -14.47
C VAL A 278 -11.26 -3.41 -13.84
N LYS A 279 -10.84 -4.59 -13.41
CA LYS A 279 -11.70 -5.53 -12.70
C LYS A 279 -12.10 -5.01 -11.32
N HIS A 280 -11.12 -4.59 -10.51
CA HIS A 280 -11.35 -4.03 -9.18
C HIS A 280 -10.43 -2.84 -8.90
N TYR A 281 -11.01 -1.81 -8.34
CA TYR A 281 -10.33 -0.70 -7.69
C TYR A 281 -10.25 -1.00 -6.19
N VAL A 282 -9.13 -1.56 -5.74
CA VAL A 282 -8.85 -1.85 -4.33
C VAL A 282 -8.38 -0.55 -3.67
N LEU A 283 -9.33 0.22 -3.17
CA LEU A 283 -9.07 1.54 -2.61
C LEU A 283 -8.79 1.44 -1.10
N HIS A 284 -8.04 2.42 -0.58
CA HIS A 284 -8.00 2.66 0.85
C HIS A 284 -9.41 2.83 1.42
N GLN A 285 -9.73 2.11 2.50
CA GLN A 285 -11.04 2.00 3.12
C GLN A 285 -11.27 3.11 4.15
N ALA A 286 -11.37 4.37 3.69
CA ALA A 286 -11.52 5.52 4.57
C ALA A 286 -12.98 5.81 4.96
N ASN A 287 -13.87 5.82 3.96
CA ASN A 287 -15.26 6.21 4.08
C ASN A 287 -16.02 5.83 2.80
N TYR A 288 -17.18 5.22 2.95
CA TYR A 288 -18.00 4.75 1.81
C TYR A 288 -18.37 5.86 0.83
N ARG A 289 -18.67 7.09 1.34
CA ARG A 289 -18.99 8.25 0.51
C ARG A 289 -17.82 8.69 -0.37
N ILE A 290 -16.58 8.45 0.06
CA ILE A 290 -15.39 8.70 -0.76
C ILE A 290 -15.35 7.67 -1.90
N ALA A 291 -15.60 6.40 -1.62
CA ALA A 291 -15.64 5.34 -2.64
C ALA A 291 -16.72 5.64 -3.71
N GLU A 292 -17.93 6.02 -3.30
CA GLU A 292 -19.00 6.44 -4.21
C GLU A 292 -18.62 7.65 -5.07
N ALA A 293 -17.99 8.66 -4.48
CA ALA A 293 -17.55 9.84 -5.20
C ALA A 293 -16.44 9.52 -6.23
N ILE A 294 -15.55 8.59 -5.89
CA ILE A 294 -14.51 8.08 -6.81
C ILE A 294 -15.18 7.30 -7.96
N ALA A 295 -16.11 6.39 -7.66
CA ALA A 295 -16.87 5.64 -8.67
C ALA A 295 -17.53 6.57 -9.69
N LYS A 296 -18.25 7.58 -9.18
CA LYS A 296 -18.91 8.59 -10.01
C LYS A 296 -17.94 9.35 -10.91
N ARG A 297 -16.76 9.74 -10.40
CA ARG A 297 -15.77 10.47 -11.18
C ARG A 297 -15.05 9.63 -12.22
N LEU A 298 -14.81 8.37 -11.92
CA LEU A 298 -14.24 7.40 -12.87
C LEU A 298 -15.29 6.85 -13.83
N LYS A 299 -16.59 7.09 -13.57
CA LYS A 299 -17.74 6.55 -14.33
C LYS A 299 -17.75 5.02 -14.34
N VAL A 300 -17.51 4.42 -13.20
CA VAL A 300 -17.52 2.97 -12.98
C VAL A 300 -18.61 2.59 -11.99
N SER A 301 -18.99 1.31 -11.95
CA SER A 301 -19.97 0.80 -10.98
C SER A 301 -19.31 0.56 -9.61
N MET A 302 -20.13 0.55 -8.55
CA MET A 302 -19.64 0.18 -7.21
C MET A 302 -19.21 -1.29 -7.13
N GLU A 303 -19.65 -2.16 -8.03
CA GLU A 303 -19.19 -3.54 -8.13
C GLU A 303 -17.68 -3.63 -8.46
N GLN A 304 -17.15 -2.61 -9.16
CA GLN A 304 -15.70 -2.50 -9.43
C GLN A 304 -14.92 -1.88 -8.26
N ILE A 305 -15.61 -1.33 -7.26
CA ILE A 305 -15.00 -0.73 -6.05
C ILE A 305 -15.48 -1.51 -4.81
N PRO A 306 -14.93 -2.71 -4.57
CA PRO A 306 -15.26 -3.48 -3.38
C PRO A 306 -14.89 -2.73 -2.10
N THR A 307 -15.69 -2.94 -1.06
CA THR A 307 -15.47 -2.37 0.27
C THR A 307 -15.58 -3.45 1.34
N ASN A 308 -14.89 -3.24 2.46
CA ASN A 308 -15.00 -4.05 3.68
C ASN A 308 -14.93 -3.19 4.94
N MET A 309 -14.97 -1.87 4.78
CA MET A 309 -14.94 -0.93 5.90
C MET A 309 -16.15 -1.05 6.83
N GLU A 310 -17.25 -1.63 6.35
CA GLU A 310 -18.41 -1.92 7.17
C GLU A 310 -18.10 -2.84 8.36
N HIS A 311 -17.07 -3.71 8.21
CA HIS A 311 -16.67 -4.71 9.21
C HIS A 311 -15.36 -4.35 9.96
N TYR A 312 -14.51 -3.53 9.34
CA TYR A 312 -13.18 -3.24 9.89
C TYR A 312 -12.95 -1.77 10.21
N GLY A 313 -13.85 -0.88 9.75
CA GLY A 313 -13.60 0.55 9.81
C GLY A 313 -12.42 0.96 8.91
N ASN A 314 -11.81 2.07 9.25
CA ASN A 314 -10.58 2.55 8.60
C ASN A 314 -9.35 1.98 9.34
N THR A 315 -8.72 0.98 8.77
CA THR A 315 -7.51 0.32 9.30
C THR A 315 -6.21 0.91 8.74
N SER A 316 -6.23 2.18 8.31
CA SER A 316 -5.04 2.90 7.84
C SER A 316 -4.31 2.19 6.68
N GLY A 317 -2.99 1.99 6.82
CA GLY A 317 -2.15 1.30 5.84
C GLY A 317 -2.48 -0.17 5.64
N ALA A 318 -3.17 -0.81 6.57
CA ALA A 318 -3.64 -2.18 6.46
C ALA A 318 -4.84 -2.36 5.53
N SER A 319 -5.60 -1.30 5.25
CA SER A 319 -6.91 -1.40 4.59
C SER A 319 -6.84 -1.97 3.15
N ILE A 320 -5.86 -1.55 2.36
CA ILE A 320 -5.68 -2.04 1.00
C ILE A 320 -5.29 -3.53 0.98
N PRO A 321 -4.23 -3.96 1.69
CA PRO A 321 -3.83 -5.36 1.67
C PRO A 321 -4.84 -6.30 2.35
N LEU A 322 -5.59 -5.83 3.34
CA LEU A 322 -6.65 -6.59 3.98
C LEU A 322 -7.79 -6.87 2.97
N LEU A 323 -8.28 -5.84 2.27
CA LEU A 323 -9.28 -6.01 1.22
C LEU A 323 -8.75 -6.88 0.07
N LEU A 324 -7.49 -6.70 -0.32
CA LEU A 324 -6.87 -7.52 -1.37
C LEU A 324 -6.83 -9.01 -0.99
N ASP A 325 -6.50 -9.33 0.27
CA ASP A 325 -6.51 -10.70 0.78
C ASP A 325 -7.91 -11.32 0.77
N GLU A 326 -8.93 -10.59 1.21
CA GLU A 326 -10.31 -11.05 1.16
C GLU A 326 -10.77 -11.36 -0.27
N LEU A 327 -10.48 -10.47 -1.22
CA LEU A 327 -10.83 -10.68 -2.62
C LEU A 327 -10.11 -11.88 -3.22
N ASN A 328 -8.83 -12.06 -2.90
CA ASN A 328 -8.02 -13.19 -3.35
C ASN A 328 -8.57 -14.51 -2.77
N ARG A 329 -8.74 -14.60 -1.45
CA ARG A 329 -9.28 -15.80 -0.79
C ARG A 329 -10.69 -16.16 -1.21
N ALA A 330 -11.51 -15.16 -1.52
CA ALA A 330 -12.87 -15.36 -2.04
C ALA A 330 -12.92 -15.74 -3.53
N GLY A 331 -11.75 -15.84 -4.22
CA GLY A 331 -11.67 -16.15 -5.65
C GLY A 331 -12.28 -15.07 -6.56
N LYS A 332 -12.42 -13.83 -6.04
CA LYS A 332 -12.96 -12.69 -6.80
C LYS A 332 -11.92 -12.05 -7.72
N ILE A 333 -10.66 -12.38 -7.54
CA ILE A 333 -9.54 -11.98 -8.40
C ILE A 333 -9.01 -13.22 -9.10
N GLN A 334 -8.85 -13.14 -10.43
CA GLN A 334 -8.36 -14.23 -11.25
C GLN A 334 -7.13 -13.81 -12.04
N LYS A 335 -6.33 -14.80 -12.45
CA LYS A 335 -5.15 -14.56 -13.29
C LYS A 335 -5.52 -13.76 -14.53
N GLY A 336 -4.82 -12.66 -14.75
CA GLY A 336 -5.02 -11.74 -15.86
C GLY A 336 -5.92 -10.56 -15.55
N ASP A 337 -6.64 -10.55 -14.42
CA ASP A 337 -7.45 -9.41 -14.00
C ASP A 337 -6.57 -8.16 -13.80
N LEU A 338 -7.06 -7.03 -14.28
CA LEU A 338 -6.43 -5.74 -14.05
C LEU A 338 -6.98 -5.13 -12.76
N LEU A 339 -6.09 -4.85 -11.83
CA LEU A 339 -6.39 -4.20 -10.57
C LEU A 339 -5.75 -2.81 -10.50
N VAL A 340 -6.43 -1.90 -9.83
CA VAL A 340 -5.88 -0.61 -9.38
C VAL A 340 -5.85 -0.63 -7.87
N LEU A 341 -4.67 -0.60 -7.27
CA LEU A 341 -4.51 -0.33 -5.85
C LEU A 341 -4.34 1.17 -5.68
N ALA A 342 -5.18 1.86 -4.91
CA ALA A 342 -5.06 3.31 -4.75
C ALA A 342 -5.47 3.78 -3.36
N GLY A 343 -4.81 4.83 -2.89
CA GLY A 343 -5.05 5.38 -1.57
C GLY A 343 -4.47 6.78 -1.38
N PHE A 344 -4.78 7.33 -0.23
CA PHE A 344 -4.31 8.63 0.23
C PHE A 344 -4.21 8.59 1.76
N GLY A 345 -3.44 9.50 2.33
CA GLY A 345 -3.24 9.58 3.77
C GLY A 345 -2.63 10.89 4.24
N ALA A 346 -2.32 10.92 5.53
CA ALA A 346 -1.63 12.06 6.13
C ALA A 346 -0.31 12.36 5.41
N GLY A 347 0.07 13.65 5.45
CA GLY A 347 1.23 14.16 4.78
C GLY A 347 0.94 15.44 4.00
N LEU A 348 -0.05 15.61 3.13
CA LEU A 348 -0.83 14.53 2.55
C LEU A 348 -0.01 13.72 1.54
N THR A 349 -0.26 12.43 1.50
CA THR A 349 0.35 11.51 0.55
C THR A 349 -0.74 10.75 -0.22
N TRP A 350 -0.46 10.32 -1.44
CA TRP A 350 -1.39 9.54 -2.25
C TRP A 350 -0.66 8.69 -3.28
N GLY A 351 -1.34 7.70 -3.81
CA GLY A 351 -0.79 6.91 -4.91
C GLY A 351 -1.80 6.00 -5.56
N ALA A 352 -1.39 5.50 -6.74
CA ALA A 352 -2.06 4.43 -7.44
C ALA A 352 -1.03 3.50 -8.08
N THR A 353 -1.33 2.21 -8.11
CA THR A 353 -0.49 1.16 -8.68
C THR A 353 -1.35 0.25 -9.57
N LEU A 354 -0.92 -0.01 -10.79
CA LEU A 354 -1.54 -0.97 -11.70
C LEU A 354 -0.90 -2.35 -11.52
N VAL A 355 -1.76 -3.33 -11.31
CA VAL A 355 -1.36 -4.73 -11.13
C VAL A 355 -2.16 -5.59 -12.11
N ARG A 356 -1.47 -6.41 -12.90
CA ARG A 356 -2.08 -7.50 -13.64
C ARG A 356 -1.89 -8.76 -12.81
N TRP A 357 -2.99 -9.27 -12.26
CA TRP A 357 -2.97 -10.40 -11.33
C TRP A 357 -2.50 -11.71 -11.94
#